data_363e13c0040a0593b26f6d2059abb0a8
#
_entry.id   363e13c0040a0593b26f6d2059abb0a8
#
_cell.length_a   1.000
_cell.length_b   1.000
_cell.length_c   1.000
_cell.angle_alpha   90.00
_cell.angle_beta   90.00
_cell.angle_gamma   90.00
#
_symmetry.space_group_name_H-M   'P 1'
#
loop_
_entity.id
_entity.type
_entity.pdbx_description
1 polymer ?
#
loop_
_entity_poly.entity_id
_entity_poly.type
_entity_poly.pdbx_seq_one_letter_code
_entity_poly.pdbx_strand_id
1 'polypeptide(L)'
;LELNLPTSESPNQPARQDQAEKLQLEVIVRQQSIEIGDRKRGLLNLVAVTPDGAHLQQVSGMLQQIKARFPDKLDVTLLLESDIPYERLVEMMDTLRVAQVQQDGEIVTAELFPAISIGDAPSAKLKTAERNEQ
;
A
#
# COMPACT_ATOMS: atom_id res chain seq x y z
N LEU A 1 32.14 -19.03 0.71
CA LEU A 1 31.63 -18.79 0.82
C LEU A 1 30.91 -18.64 0.75
N GLU A 2 31.16 -18.73 0.86
CA GLU A 2 30.57 -18.35 0.88
C GLU A 2 29.72 -18.13 0.92
N LEU A 3 29.97 -18.09 0.96
CA LEU A 3 29.26 -17.79 1.20
C LEU A 3 28.54 -17.42 1.06
N ASN A 4 28.71 -17.32 1.05
CA ASN A 4 28.04 -16.84 1.09
C ASN A 4 27.66 -16.26 1.04
N LEU A 5 28.28 -15.98 1.02
CA LEU A 5 28.10 -15.36 1.10
C LEU A 5 27.65 -14.72 0.75
N PRO A 6 27.57 -14.59 0.35
CA PRO A 6 27.33 -13.79 -0.08
C PRO A 6 27.02 -12.92 0.15
N THR A 7 26.98 -12.91 0.08
CA THR A 7 26.71 -11.93 0.38
C THR A 7 27.17 -10.73 0.31
N SER A 8 27.92 -10.65 0.12
CA SER A 8 28.38 -9.45 0.28
C SER A 8 28.68 -8.78 -0.93
N GLU A 9 28.45 -9.23 -1.94
CA GLU A 9 28.80 -8.79 -3.14
C GLU A 9 28.67 -7.37 -3.35
N SER A 10 27.87 -6.89 -4.24
CA SER A 10 27.72 -5.47 -4.49
C SER A 10 26.94 -4.84 -3.35
N PRO A 11 27.51 -3.86 -2.65
CA PRO A 11 26.78 -3.26 -1.55
C PRO A 11 25.51 -2.58 -2.00
N ASN A 12 25.45 -2.05 -3.19
CA ASN A 12 24.29 -1.32 -3.64
C ASN A 12 23.11 -2.20 -3.91
N GLN A 13 23.34 -3.34 -4.53
CA GLN A 13 22.26 -4.20 -4.86
C GLN A 13 21.59 -4.82 -3.65
N PRO A 14 22.35 -5.37 -2.71
CA PRO A 14 21.67 -5.89 -1.52
C PRO A 14 20.91 -4.82 -0.76
N ALA A 15 21.42 -3.61 -0.74
CA ALA A 15 20.73 -2.55 -0.04
C ALA A 15 19.42 -2.23 -0.69
N ARG A 16 19.35 -2.24 -2.01
CA ARG A 16 18.12 -1.96 -2.72
C ARG A 16 17.10 -3.04 -2.48
N GLN A 17 17.53 -4.28 -2.55
CA GLN A 17 16.62 -5.39 -2.27
C GLN A 17 16.13 -5.34 -0.84
N ASP A 18 17.02 -5.00 0.08
CA ASP A 18 16.63 -4.86 1.46
C ASP A 18 15.56 -3.82 1.63
N GLN A 19 15.68 -2.70 0.96
CA GLN A 19 14.69 -1.67 1.07
C GLN A 19 13.35 -2.14 0.55
N ALA A 20 13.33 -2.82 -0.57
CA ALA A 20 12.08 -3.31 -1.13
C ALA A 20 11.44 -4.34 -0.20
N GLU A 21 12.28 -5.20 0.36
CA GLU A 21 11.76 -6.21 1.25
C GLU A 21 11.33 -5.64 2.58
N LYS A 22 11.99 -4.57 3.00
CA LYS A 22 11.62 -3.96 4.27
C LYS A 22 10.31 -3.21 4.21
N LEU A 23 9.94 -2.76 3.04
CA LEU A 23 8.65 -2.09 2.91
C LEU A 23 7.56 -3.14 2.91
N GLN A 24 6.70 -3.09 3.91
CA GLN A 24 5.57 -3.99 4.00
C GLN A 24 4.33 -3.14 3.85
N LEU A 25 4.01 -2.84 2.61
CA LEU A 25 2.94 -1.90 2.28
C LEU A 25 1.59 -2.48 2.63
N GLU A 26 0.82 -1.72 3.38
CA GLU A 26 -0.54 -2.07 3.75
C GLU A 26 -1.47 -0.94 3.40
N VAL A 27 -2.61 -1.30 2.87
CA VAL A 27 -3.69 -0.34 2.62
C VAL A 27 -4.90 -0.86 3.38
N ILE A 28 -5.41 -0.04 4.29
CA ILE A 28 -6.52 -0.43 5.14
C ILE A 28 -7.73 0.36 4.74
N VAL A 29 -8.78 -0.36 4.33
CA VAL A 29 -10.03 0.27 3.91
C VAL A 29 -10.99 0.25 5.07
N ARG A 30 -11.29 1.44 5.57
CA ARG A 30 -12.29 1.61 6.61
C ARG A 30 -13.51 2.29 6.01
N GLN A 31 -14.57 2.37 6.77
CA GLN A 31 -15.81 2.90 6.21
C GLN A 31 -15.67 4.37 5.81
N GLN A 32 -14.89 5.14 6.56
CA GLN A 32 -14.77 6.56 6.27
C GLN A 32 -13.37 7.01 5.92
N SER A 33 -12.41 6.08 5.85
CA SER A 33 -11.04 6.49 5.56
C SER A 33 -10.27 5.34 4.94
N ILE A 34 -9.17 5.71 4.28
CA ILE A 34 -8.22 4.76 3.73
C ILE A 34 -6.89 5.06 4.41
N GLU A 35 -6.28 4.05 5.01
CA GLU A 35 -4.98 4.21 5.65
C GLU A 35 -3.93 3.52 4.81
N ILE A 36 -2.84 4.22 4.56
CA ILE A 36 -1.72 3.66 3.82
C ILE A 36 -0.54 3.63 4.77
N GLY A 37 0.04 2.45 4.95
CA GLY A 37 1.10 2.34 5.93
C GLY A 37 2.08 1.25 5.60
N ASP A 38 3.06 1.17 6.47
CA ASP A 38 4.07 0.13 6.46
C ASP A 38 3.84 -0.68 7.72
N ARG A 39 3.77 -2.00 7.57
CA ARG A 39 3.47 -2.84 8.73
C ARG A 39 4.43 -2.59 9.88
N LYS A 40 5.68 -2.29 9.57
CA LYS A 40 6.68 -2.08 10.63
C LYS A 40 6.71 -0.67 11.14
N ARG A 41 6.48 0.31 10.25
CA ARG A 41 6.62 1.72 10.64
C ARG A 41 5.31 2.35 11.04
N GLY A 42 4.19 1.73 10.68
CA GLY A 42 2.90 2.25 11.02
C GLY A 42 2.32 3.10 9.91
N LEU A 43 1.40 3.97 10.30
CA LEU A 43 0.63 4.76 9.35
C LEU A 43 1.50 5.79 8.65
N LEU A 44 1.45 5.81 7.33
CA LEU A 44 2.16 6.80 6.53
C LEU A 44 1.23 7.91 6.06
N ASN A 45 0.00 7.57 5.70
CA ASN A 45 -0.96 8.53 5.19
C ASN A 45 -2.37 8.10 5.50
N LEU A 46 -3.24 9.08 5.61
CA LEU A 46 -4.65 8.85 5.88
C LEU A 46 -5.46 9.69 4.90
N VAL A 47 -6.40 9.06 4.22
CA VAL A 47 -7.23 9.72 3.22
C VAL A 47 -8.68 9.51 3.58
N ALA A 48 -9.45 10.59 3.66
CA ALA A 48 -10.88 10.48 3.96
C ALA A 48 -11.62 10.03 2.71
N VAL A 49 -12.56 9.11 2.90
CA VAL A 49 -13.42 8.65 1.83
C VAL A 49 -14.38 9.77 1.47
N THR A 50 -14.54 10.02 0.17
CA THR A 50 -15.45 11.04 -0.29
C THR A 50 -16.54 10.40 -1.14
N PRO A 51 -17.75 10.96 -1.13
CA PRO A 51 -18.86 10.35 -1.89
C PRO A 51 -18.63 10.34 -3.38
N ASP A 52 -17.86 11.30 -3.90
CA ASP A 52 -17.64 11.39 -5.34
C ASP A 52 -16.46 10.53 -5.80
N GLY A 53 -15.80 9.82 -4.88
CA GLY A 53 -14.70 8.95 -5.29
C GLY A 53 -13.37 9.65 -5.44
N ALA A 54 -13.29 10.93 -5.12
CA ALA A 54 -12.04 11.68 -5.29
C ALA A 54 -10.91 11.08 -4.45
N HIS A 55 -11.25 10.43 -3.35
CA HIS A 55 -10.23 9.82 -2.50
C HIS A 55 -9.41 8.77 -3.25
N LEU A 56 -10.00 8.13 -4.26
CA LEU A 56 -9.28 7.11 -5.01
C LEU A 56 -8.12 7.71 -5.78
N GLN A 57 -8.31 8.92 -6.30
CA GLN A 57 -7.22 9.59 -7.00
C GLN A 57 -6.11 9.98 -6.04
N GLN A 58 -6.47 10.38 -4.83
CA GLN A 58 -5.46 10.70 -3.83
C GLN A 58 -4.66 9.46 -3.46
N VAL A 59 -5.35 8.34 -3.26
CA VAL A 59 -4.66 7.09 -2.95
C VAL A 59 -3.74 6.70 -4.10
N SER A 60 -4.25 6.80 -5.33
CA SER A 60 -3.45 6.44 -6.49
C SER A 60 -2.18 7.28 -6.56
N GLY A 61 -2.30 8.58 -6.30
CA GLY A 61 -1.13 9.45 -6.31
C GLY A 61 -0.09 9.05 -5.28
N MET A 62 -0.55 8.69 -4.10
CA MET A 62 0.37 8.23 -3.07
C MET A 62 1.04 6.93 -3.45
N LEU A 63 0.28 6.01 -4.04
CA LEU A 63 0.84 4.74 -4.47
C LEU A 63 1.86 4.93 -5.57
N GLN A 64 1.61 5.88 -6.46
CA GLN A 64 2.58 6.18 -7.51
C GLN A 64 3.89 6.70 -6.92
N GLN A 65 3.81 7.52 -5.88
CA GLN A 65 5.01 8.01 -5.22
C GLN A 65 5.76 6.88 -4.54
N ILE A 66 5.03 5.97 -3.91
CA ILE A 66 5.66 4.82 -3.27
C ILE A 66 6.32 3.93 -4.32
N LYS A 67 5.64 3.74 -5.45
CA LYS A 67 6.20 2.93 -6.52
C LYS A 67 7.47 3.55 -7.09
N ALA A 68 7.51 4.87 -7.16
CA ALA A 68 8.71 5.54 -7.66
C ALA A 68 9.90 5.29 -6.75
N ARG A 69 9.65 5.16 -5.45
CA ARG A 69 10.74 4.90 -4.51
C ARG A 69 11.10 3.43 -4.40
N PHE A 70 10.14 2.55 -4.64
CA PHE A 70 10.33 1.11 -4.54
C PHE A 70 9.85 0.45 -5.83
N PRO A 71 10.54 0.72 -6.94
CA PRO A 71 10.01 0.27 -8.24
C PRO A 71 9.93 -1.24 -8.40
N ASP A 72 10.71 -1.97 -7.62
CA ASP A 72 10.68 -3.43 -7.72
C ASP A 72 9.65 -4.08 -6.82
N LYS A 73 8.96 -3.29 -6.01
CA LYS A 73 7.94 -3.82 -5.12
C LYS A 73 6.67 -4.09 -5.92
N LEU A 74 6.14 -5.29 -5.79
CA LEU A 74 4.94 -5.67 -6.53
C LEU A 74 3.78 -6.05 -5.62
N ASP A 75 4.04 -6.29 -4.34
CA ASP A 75 3.00 -6.81 -3.46
C ASP A 75 2.52 -5.75 -2.49
N VAL A 76 1.26 -5.91 -2.11
CA VAL A 76 0.62 -5.03 -1.14
C VAL A 76 -0.39 -5.88 -0.38
N THR A 77 -0.60 -5.54 0.88
CA THR A 77 -1.63 -6.18 1.68
C THR A 77 -2.80 -5.23 1.82
N LEU A 78 -3.97 -5.72 1.43
CA LEU A 78 -5.21 -4.94 1.50
C LEU A 78 -6.02 -5.48 2.67
N LEU A 79 -6.25 -4.63 3.65
CA LEU A 79 -6.99 -5.01 4.84
C LEU A 79 -8.32 -4.29 4.85
N LEU A 80 -9.38 -5.01 5.20
CA LEU A 80 -10.72 -4.47 5.10
C LEU A 80 -11.38 -4.49 6.47
N GLU A 81 -11.91 -3.35 6.85
CA GLU A 81 -12.77 -3.26 8.01
C GLU A 81 -14.05 -4.04 7.73
N SER A 82 -14.71 -4.53 8.78
CA SER A 82 -15.96 -5.27 8.57
C SER A 82 -17.00 -4.35 7.94
N ASP A 83 -17.90 -4.95 7.19
CA ASP A 83 -19.02 -4.24 6.56
C ASP A 83 -18.61 -3.30 5.45
N ILE A 84 -17.45 -3.51 4.85
CA ILE A 84 -17.06 -2.75 3.66
C ILE A 84 -17.77 -3.36 2.45
N PRO A 85 -18.51 -2.57 1.67
CA PRO A 85 -19.20 -3.12 0.50
C PRO A 85 -18.23 -3.68 -0.53
N TYR A 86 -18.67 -4.70 -1.24
CA TYR A 86 -17.83 -5.36 -2.23
C TYR A 86 -17.33 -4.40 -3.31
N GLU A 87 -18.19 -3.46 -3.73
CA GLU A 87 -17.75 -2.54 -4.77
C GLU A 87 -16.61 -1.67 -4.31
N ARG A 88 -16.53 -1.36 -3.03
CA ARG A 88 -15.40 -0.59 -2.51
C ARG A 88 -14.12 -1.43 -2.54
N LEU A 89 -14.26 -2.72 -2.27
CA LEU A 89 -13.13 -3.62 -2.40
C LEU A 89 -12.61 -3.64 -3.83
N VAL A 90 -13.52 -3.78 -4.80
CA VAL A 90 -13.12 -3.86 -6.19
C VAL A 90 -12.46 -2.56 -6.64
N GLU A 91 -13.04 -1.43 -6.25
CA GLU A 91 -12.45 -0.13 -6.59
C GLU A 91 -11.04 -0.01 -6.06
N MET A 92 -10.84 -0.44 -4.82
CA MET A 92 -9.52 -0.32 -4.23
C MET A 92 -8.54 -1.28 -4.89
N MET A 93 -8.97 -2.48 -5.22
CA MET A 93 -8.08 -3.41 -5.91
C MET A 93 -7.63 -2.85 -7.25
N ASP A 94 -8.55 -2.24 -7.99
CA ASP A 94 -8.17 -1.61 -9.25
C ASP A 94 -7.18 -0.48 -9.03
N THR A 95 -7.40 0.32 -7.99
CA THR A 95 -6.52 1.43 -7.67
C THR A 95 -5.12 0.95 -7.28
N LEU A 96 -5.05 -0.19 -6.60
CA LEU A 96 -3.77 -0.74 -6.19
C LEU A 96 -2.98 -1.32 -7.36
N ARG A 97 -3.67 -1.88 -8.34
CA ARG A 97 -2.99 -2.60 -9.41
C ARG A 97 -2.39 -1.70 -10.46
N VAL A 98 -3.12 -0.67 -10.86
CA VAL A 98 -2.67 0.16 -11.98
C VAL A 98 -3.07 1.60 -11.75
N ALA A 99 -2.42 2.49 -12.47
CA ALA A 99 -2.77 3.89 -12.49
C ALA A 99 -2.78 4.38 -13.92
N GLN A 100 -3.65 5.35 -14.20
CA GLN A 100 -3.66 6.01 -15.49
C GLN A 100 -2.76 7.23 -15.36
N VAL A 101 -1.71 7.26 -16.15
CA VAL A 101 -0.74 8.35 -16.09
C VAL A 101 -0.57 8.94 -17.47
N GLN A 102 -0.12 10.18 -17.50
CA GLN A 102 0.16 10.83 -18.76
C GLN A 102 1.62 10.64 -19.14
N GLN A 103 1.85 10.22 -20.35
CA GLN A 103 3.19 10.01 -20.85
C GLN A 103 3.23 10.46 -22.29
N ASP A 104 4.03 11.48 -22.57
CA ASP A 104 4.16 12.02 -23.93
C ASP A 104 2.82 12.46 -24.50
N GLY A 105 1.98 13.05 -23.66
CA GLY A 105 0.69 13.54 -24.09
C GLY A 105 -0.39 12.52 -24.20
N GLU A 106 -0.12 11.28 -23.86
CA GLU A 106 -1.10 10.21 -23.94
C GLU A 106 -1.33 9.60 -22.56
N ILE A 107 -2.53 9.10 -22.36
CA ILE A 107 -2.85 8.41 -21.12
C ILE A 107 -2.49 6.94 -21.29
N VAL A 108 -1.60 6.47 -20.43
CA VAL A 108 -1.18 5.07 -20.46
C VAL A 108 -1.45 4.45 -19.09
N THR A 109 -1.54 3.13 -19.07
CA THR A 109 -1.75 2.39 -17.86
C THR A 109 -0.41 1.96 -17.30
N ALA A 110 -0.13 2.36 -16.07
CA ALA A 110 1.10 2.00 -15.38
C ALA A 110 0.81 1.00 -14.29
N GLU A 111 1.61 -0.05 -14.22
CA GLU A 111 1.44 -1.08 -13.20
C GLU A 111 1.95 -0.57 -11.86
N LEU A 112 1.22 -0.82 -10.81
CA LEU A 112 1.62 -0.42 -9.46
C LEU A 112 1.93 -1.66 -8.62
N PHE A 113 0.91 -2.20 -7.91
CA PHE A 113 1.11 -3.31 -6.99
C PHE A 113 0.10 -4.40 -7.30
N PRO A 114 0.37 -5.22 -8.32
CA PRO A 114 -0.63 -6.21 -8.75
C PRO A 114 -0.73 -7.45 -7.87
N ALA A 115 0.25 -7.70 -7.01
CA ALA A 115 0.22 -8.88 -6.16
C ALA A 115 -0.45 -8.50 -4.84
N ILE A 116 -1.76 -8.68 -4.76
CA ILE A 116 -2.56 -8.21 -3.65
C ILE A 116 -2.95 -9.36 -2.74
N SER A 117 -2.62 -9.23 -1.46
CA SER A 117 -3.11 -10.15 -0.43
C SER A 117 -4.22 -9.44 0.34
N ILE A 118 -5.27 -10.18 0.67
CA ILE A 118 -6.45 -9.59 1.30
C ILE A 118 -6.64 -10.18 2.68
N GLY A 119 -6.93 -9.33 3.65
CA GLY A 119 -7.19 -9.76 5.00
C GLY A 119 -8.12 -8.81 5.72
N ASP A 120 -8.29 -9.04 7.01
CA ASP A 120 -9.16 -8.23 7.84
C ASP A 120 -8.35 -7.14 8.53
N ALA A 121 -8.93 -5.95 8.60
CA ALA A 121 -8.29 -4.83 9.25
C ALA A 121 -8.38 -4.98 10.77
N PRO A 122 -7.36 -4.51 11.50
CA PRO A 122 -7.48 -4.45 12.95
C PRO A 122 -8.61 -3.52 13.34
N SER A 123 -9.27 -3.87 14.42
CA SER A 123 -10.40 -3.09 14.87
C SER A 123 -9.95 -1.75 15.44
N ALA A 124 -10.52 -0.66 14.94
CA ALA A 124 -10.24 0.65 15.51
C ALA A 124 -10.79 0.73 16.93
N LYS A 125 -11.89 0.03 17.17
CA LYS A 125 -12.47 0.00 18.50
C LYS A 125 -11.52 -0.64 19.50
N LEU A 126 -10.79 -1.65 19.07
CA LEU A 126 -9.83 -2.29 19.94
C LEU A 126 -8.75 -1.32 20.35
N LYS A 127 -8.25 -0.51 19.45
CA LYS A 127 -7.28 0.49 19.79
C LYS A 127 -7.81 1.49 20.79
N THR A 128 -9.05 1.91 20.59
CA THR A 128 -9.66 2.86 21.50
C THR A 128 -9.77 2.26 22.89
N ALA A 129 -10.17 1.01 22.98
CA ALA A 129 -10.29 0.37 24.26
C ALA A 129 -8.95 0.30 24.98
N GLU A 130 -7.92 0.01 24.24
CA GLU A 130 -6.60 -0.05 24.85
C GLU A 130 -6.19 1.28 25.43
N ARG A 131 -6.46 2.36 24.70
CA ARG A 131 -6.10 3.67 25.20
C ARG A 131 -6.89 4.02 26.44
N ASN A 132 -8.15 3.62 26.46
CA ASN A 132 -9.01 3.98 27.59
C ASN A 132 -8.64 3.25 28.85
N GLU A 133 -8.02 2.12 28.73
CA GLU A 133 -7.65 1.37 29.89
C GLU A 133 -6.45 1.93 30.61
N GLN A 134 -5.78 2.86 30.04
CA GLN A 134 -4.66 3.46 30.72
C GLN A 134 -5.03 4.65 31.60
#